data_053d7f5da7706b86e88398bc05ac263c
#
_entry.id   053d7f5da7706b86e88398bc05ac263c
#
_cell.length_a   1.000
_cell.length_b   1.000
_cell.length_c   1.000
_cell.angle_alpha   90.00
_cell.angle_beta   90.00
_cell.angle_gamma   90.00
#
_symmetry.space_group_name_H-M   'P 1'
#
loop_
_entity.id
_entity.type
_entity.pdbx_description
1 polymer ?
#
loop_
_entity_poly.entity_id
_entity_poly.type
_entity_poly.pdbx_seq_one_letter_code
_entity_poly.pdbx_strand_id
1 'polypeptide(L)'
;MRLISLIPALVALFISGSASAQAWEEYVNRSDFFTVNFPGDPTVQEITYKTAKGTSLPAHVYTAQDSRGRYTMTVVDYATASQDELASAVDEAAKTIRAKGTPKYDEVNMLDMHRSWRITVETPDKRRLLGEILTADNKRLYISQADTALNVPPPAQFSVSLQILDKDGVRIRNKEVKGERPDEIVPVTAAAREKDTAEMLPRVVGNWKSPTGSCDAAYLKAGARTKTIRGEEALNGSVTNMGTTINGLIIINGPRVGQIVDAKTDKVIFIFDPKGEKMDVSALGPPAIGWPDITLDRCRA
;
A
#
# COMPACT_ATOMS: atom_id res chain seq x y z
N MET A 1 65.54 11.52 53.00
CA MET A 1 65.01 12.85 52.60
C MET A 1 64.58 12.78 51.12
N ARG A 2 63.38 13.28 50.88
CA ARG A 2 62.69 13.56 49.59
C ARG A 2 62.08 12.41 48.85
N LEU A 3 60.78 12.35 49.07
CA LEU A 3 59.74 11.71 48.28
C LEU A 3 59.82 12.09 46.78
N ILE A 4 59.67 11.10 45.87
CA ILE A 4 59.31 11.33 44.52
C ILE A 4 58.00 10.62 44.33
N SER A 5 56.94 11.42 44.21
CA SER A 5 55.59 10.99 43.86
C SER A 5 55.56 10.49 42.41
N LEU A 6 55.27 9.23 42.19
CA LEU A 6 54.93 8.68 40.92
C LEU A 6 53.41 8.85 40.71
N ILE A 7 53.06 9.73 39.81
CA ILE A 7 51.70 9.91 39.31
C ILE A 7 51.45 8.76 38.31
N PRO A 8 50.51 7.83 38.53
CA PRO A 8 50.08 6.94 37.49
C PRO A 8 49.24 7.74 36.50
N ALA A 9 49.76 7.91 35.30
CA ALA A 9 48.99 8.42 34.15
C ALA A 9 47.84 7.47 33.87
N LEU A 10 46.65 7.92 34.18
CA LEU A 10 45.39 7.27 33.83
C LEU A 10 45.20 7.41 32.33
N VAL A 11 45.69 6.43 31.57
CA VAL A 11 45.33 6.25 30.16
C VAL A 11 43.91 5.72 30.13
N ALA A 12 42.94 6.64 30.16
CA ALA A 12 41.58 6.34 29.78
C ALA A 12 41.58 6.00 28.27
N LEU A 13 41.68 4.72 27.94
CA LEU A 13 41.34 4.23 26.62
C LEU A 13 39.86 4.58 26.41
N PHE A 14 39.60 5.62 25.65
CA PHE A 14 38.33 5.83 24.98
C PHE A 14 38.18 4.70 23.96
N ILE A 15 37.64 3.57 24.39
CA ILE A 15 37.03 2.62 23.51
C ILE A 15 35.74 3.32 23.05
N SER A 16 35.90 4.22 22.09
CA SER A 16 34.81 4.69 21.27
C SER A 16 34.33 3.49 20.48
N GLY A 17 33.52 2.67 21.09
CA GLY A 17 32.70 1.72 20.38
C GLY A 17 31.92 2.56 19.36
N SER A 18 32.33 2.48 18.11
CA SER A 18 31.54 3.02 17.00
C SER A 18 30.17 2.39 17.19
N ALA A 19 29.21 3.14 17.73
CA ALA A 19 27.82 2.83 17.60
C ALA A 19 27.58 2.89 16.07
N SER A 20 27.80 1.77 15.40
CA SER A 20 27.43 1.60 14.02
C SER A 20 25.93 1.82 14.02
N ALA A 21 25.51 3.02 13.68
CA ALA A 21 24.12 3.28 13.36
C ALA A 21 23.81 2.31 12.22
N GLN A 22 23.10 1.24 12.53
CA GLN A 22 22.74 0.20 11.57
C GLN A 22 21.98 0.92 10.45
N ALA A 23 22.64 1.05 9.30
CA ALA A 23 22.07 1.75 8.16
C ALA A 23 20.88 0.95 7.65
N TRP A 24 19.78 1.64 7.38
CA TRP A 24 18.67 1.05 6.69
C TRP A 24 19.02 0.97 5.21
N GLU A 25 18.99 -0.23 4.68
CA GLU A 25 19.36 -0.51 3.30
C GLU A 25 18.20 -1.15 2.54
N GLU A 26 18.11 -0.86 1.26
CA GLU A 26 17.11 -1.49 0.40
C GLU A 26 17.53 -2.94 0.10
N TYR A 27 16.73 -3.86 0.56
CA TYR A 27 16.83 -5.26 0.21
C TYR A 27 15.99 -5.55 -1.04
N VAL A 28 16.62 -6.06 -2.09
CA VAL A 28 15.99 -6.40 -3.37
C VAL A 28 15.93 -7.90 -3.54
N ASN A 29 14.74 -8.47 -3.60
CA ASN A 29 14.55 -9.89 -3.87
C ASN A 29 13.86 -10.11 -5.22
N ARG A 30 14.63 -10.64 -6.20
CA ARG A 30 14.13 -10.90 -7.55
C ARG A 30 13.41 -12.24 -7.70
N SER A 31 13.63 -13.19 -6.78
CA SER A 31 12.93 -14.49 -6.79
C SER A 31 11.49 -14.35 -6.28
N ASP A 32 11.31 -13.54 -5.24
CA ASP A 32 9.99 -13.27 -4.64
C ASP A 32 9.42 -11.91 -5.06
N PHE A 33 10.09 -11.19 -5.98
CA PHE A 33 9.60 -10.01 -6.68
C PHE A 33 9.20 -8.83 -5.77
N PHE A 34 10.05 -8.48 -4.82
CA PHE A 34 9.82 -7.32 -3.96
C PHE A 34 11.11 -6.57 -3.62
N THR A 35 10.96 -5.31 -3.18
CA THR A 35 11.98 -4.59 -2.43
C THR A 35 11.39 -4.04 -1.14
N VAL A 36 12.21 -3.96 -0.10
CA VAL A 36 11.84 -3.34 1.18
C VAL A 36 13.13 -2.93 1.92
N ASN A 37 13.07 -1.85 2.69
CA ASN A 37 14.22 -1.45 3.50
C ASN A 37 14.27 -2.27 4.80
N PHE A 38 15.44 -2.82 5.11
CA PHE A 38 15.73 -3.48 6.37
C PHE A 38 16.88 -2.80 7.13
N PRO A 39 16.94 -2.91 8.46
CA PRO A 39 18.10 -2.52 9.24
C PRO A 39 19.19 -3.60 9.10
N GLY A 40 19.92 -3.61 7.97
CA GLY A 40 20.88 -4.65 7.59
C GLY A 40 20.26 -5.85 6.89
N ASP A 41 21.10 -6.82 6.50
CA ASP A 41 20.68 -7.99 5.75
C ASP A 41 19.71 -8.87 6.53
N PRO A 42 18.55 -9.23 5.96
CA PRO A 42 17.59 -10.11 6.62
C PRO A 42 18.06 -11.57 6.58
N THR A 43 17.75 -12.32 7.63
CA THR A 43 17.78 -13.77 7.59
C THR A 43 16.56 -14.29 6.83
N VAL A 44 16.75 -15.35 6.04
CA VAL A 44 15.68 -15.95 5.23
C VAL A 44 15.36 -17.34 5.77
N GLN A 45 14.07 -17.61 5.95
CA GLN A 45 13.58 -18.92 6.37
C GLN A 45 12.48 -19.39 5.42
N GLU A 46 12.61 -20.61 4.91
CA GLU A 46 11.51 -21.30 4.22
C GLU A 46 10.56 -21.91 5.24
N ILE A 47 9.26 -21.69 5.03
CA ILE A 47 8.21 -22.23 5.90
C ILE A 47 7.08 -22.84 5.06
N THR A 48 6.24 -23.62 5.71
CA THR A 48 4.93 -24.01 5.19
C THR A 48 3.87 -23.08 5.77
N TYR A 49 3.26 -22.25 4.92
CA TYR A 49 2.15 -21.40 5.29
C TYR A 49 0.84 -22.17 5.17
N LYS A 50 0.00 -22.12 6.21
CA LYS A 50 -1.34 -22.71 6.18
C LYS A 50 -2.38 -21.64 5.90
N THR A 51 -3.14 -21.81 4.81
CA THR A 51 -4.28 -20.95 4.49
C THR A 51 -5.42 -21.18 5.48
N ALA A 52 -6.39 -20.30 5.52
CA ALA A 52 -7.60 -20.47 6.33
C ALA A 52 -8.41 -21.73 5.97
N LYS A 53 -8.30 -22.20 4.73
CA LYS A 53 -8.93 -23.45 4.27
C LYS A 53 -8.09 -24.70 4.57
N GLY A 54 -6.90 -24.52 5.18
CA GLY A 54 -6.00 -25.61 5.58
C GLY A 54 -5.03 -26.06 4.49
N THR A 55 -5.02 -25.43 3.33
CA THR A 55 -4.04 -25.68 2.27
C THR A 55 -2.64 -25.30 2.75
N SER A 56 -1.66 -26.15 2.51
CA SER A 56 -0.25 -25.93 2.84
C SER A 56 0.48 -25.35 1.63
N LEU A 57 1.02 -24.15 1.75
CA LEU A 57 1.69 -23.43 0.67
C LEU A 57 3.14 -23.12 1.04
N PRO A 58 4.08 -23.11 0.09
CA PRO A 58 5.45 -22.67 0.34
C PRO A 58 5.50 -21.17 0.61
N ALA A 59 6.33 -20.77 1.56
CA ALA A 59 6.53 -19.37 1.86
C ALA A 59 7.95 -19.09 2.35
N HIS A 60 8.43 -17.87 2.09
CA HIS A 60 9.67 -17.32 2.62
C HIS A 60 9.39 -16.25 3.65
N VAL A 61 10.14 -16.27 4.75
CA VAL A 61 10.11 -15.23 5.78
C VAL A 61 11.48 -14.58 5.88
N TYR A 62 11.54 -13.31 5.56
CA TYR A 62 12.70 -12.45 5.66
C TYR A 62 12.62 -11.69 6.97
N THR A 63 13.63 -11.80 7.81
CA THR A 63 13.62 -11.18 9.15
C THR A 63 14.89 -10.40 9.41
N ALA A 64 14.75 -9.13 9.80
CA ALA A 64 15.81 -8.32 10.38
C ALA A 64 15.32 -7.68 11.68
N GLN A 65 16.25 -7.24 12.52
CA GLN A 65 15.94 -6.58 13.79
C GLN A 65 16.99 -5.55 14.14
N ASP A 66 16.57 -4.51 14.83
CA ASP A 66 17.44 -3.53 15.47
C ASP A 66 16.98 -3.30 16.93
N SER A 67 17.58 -2.32 17.60
CA SER A 67 17.21 -1.98 18.99
C SER A 67 15.76 -1.48 19.14
N ARG A 68 15.09 -1.09 18.05
CA ARG A 68 13.72 -0.56 18.04
C ARG A 68 12.68 -1.64 17.81
N GLY A 69 13.03 -2.72 17.11
CA GLY A 69 12.04 -3.73 16.80
C GLY A 69 12.51 -4.84 15.87
N ARG A 70 11.56 -5.68 15.51
CA ARG A 70 11.70 -6.78 14.54
C ARG A 70 10.87 -6.48 13.30
N TYR A 71 11.45 -6.71 12.14
CA TYR A 71 10.89 -6.43 10.83
C TYR A 71 10.85 -7.71 10.01
N THR A 72 9.69 -8.04 9.49
CA THR A 72 9.50 -9.26 8.73
C THR A 72 8.80 -8.99 7.42
N MET A 73 9.22 -9.66 6.37
CA MET A 73 8.52 -9.77 5.12
C MET A 73 8.22 -11.24 4.86
N THR A 74 6.95 -11.60 4.72
CA THR A 74 6.52 -12.95 4.37
C THR A 74 5.97 -12.93 2.95
N VAL A 75 6.46 -13.83 2.11
CA VAL A 75 5.94 -14.04 0.76
C VAL A 75 5.44 -15.46 0.65
N VAL A 76 4.16 -15.62 0.33
CA VAL A 76 3.51 -16.94 0.19
C VAL A 76 3.19 -17.17 -1.28
N ASP A 77 3.59 -18.32 -1.81
CA ASP A 77 3.29 -18.70 -3.19
C ASP A 77 1.95 -19.45 -3.27
N TYR A 78 0.96 -18.79 -3.86
CA TYR A 78 -0.39 -19.32 -4.12
C TYR A 78 -0.53 -19.97 -5.50
N ALA A 79 0.55 -20.22 -6.23
CA ALA A 79 0.48 -20.78 -7.59
C ALA A 79 -0.29 -22.12 -7.67
N THR A 80 -0.32 -22.89 -6.58
CA THR A 80 -1.03 -24.17 -6.49
C THR A 80 -2.38 -24.09 -5.77
N ALA A 81 -2.74 -22.92 -5.23
CA ALA A 81 -4.02 -22.69 -4.56
C ALA A 81 -5.10 -22.28 -5.57
N SER A 82 -6.36 -22.34 -5.14
CA SER A 82 -7.49 -21.84 -5.94
C SER A 82 -7.51 -20.31 -5.97
N GLN A 83 -8.10 -19.73 -7.01
CA GLN A 83 -8.28 -18.28 -7.10
C GLN A 83 -9.14 -17.73 -5.95
N ASP A 84 -10.11 -18.50 -5.46
CA ASP A 84 -10.93 -18.13 -4.28
C ASP A 84 -10.11 -18.07 -3.00
N GLU A 85 -9.09 -18.93 -2.84
CA GLU A 85 -8.19 -18.85 -1.70
C GLU A 85 -7.29 -17.61 -1.79
N LEU A 86 -6.76 -17.31 -2.97
CA LEU A 86 -5.96 -16.12 -3.19
C LEU A 86 -6.80 -14.84 -2.98
N ALA A 87 -8.04 -14.82 -3.46
CA ALA A 87 -8.95 -13.68 -3.29
C ALA A 87 -9.24 -13.37 -1.82
N SER A 88 -9.28 -14.39 -0.95
CA SER A 88 -9.50 -14.23 0.50
C SER A 88 -8.22 -14.04 1.32
N ALA A 89 -7.04 -14.22 0.70
CA ALA A 89 -5.77 -14.29 1.41
C ALA A 89 -5.43 -13.02 2.21
N VAL A 90 -5.71 -11.84 1.65
CA VAL A 90 -5.47 -10.54 2.32
C VAL A 90 -6.33 -10.42 3.57
N ASP A 91 -7.63 -10.71 3.46
CA ASP A 91 -8.58 -10.61 4.57
C ASP A 91 -8.22 -11.60 5.71
N GLU A 92 -7.82 -12.81 5.37
CA GLU A 92 -7.43 -13.83 6.35
C GLU A 92 -6.10 -13.47 7.05
N ALA A 93 -5.13 -12.94 6.31
CA ALA A 93 -3.89 -12.45 6.91
C ALA A 93 -4.16 -11.23 7.83
N ALA A 94 -5.00 -10.28 7.40
CA ALA A 94 -5.41 -9.14 8.21
C ALA A 94 -6.13 -9.60 9.50
N LYS A 95 -7.04 -10.58 9.41
CA LYS A 95 -7.73 -11.19 10.56
C LYS A 95 -6.74 -11.80 11.55
N THR A 96 -5.70 -12.48 11.05
CA THR A 96 -4.65 -13.06 11.89
C THR A 96 -3.85 -12.00 12.64
N ILE A 97 -3.55 -10.86 12.01
CA ILE A 97 -2.85 -9.75 12.67
C ILE A 97 -3.79 -9.07 13.66
N ARG A 98 -5.04 -8.83 13.29
CA ARG A 98 -6.08 -8.20 14.15
C ARG A 98 -6.28 -8.98 15.44
N ALA A 99 -6.25 -10.30 15.39
CA ALA A 99 -6.42 -11.17 16.56
C ALA A 99 -5.29 -11.03 17.61
N LYS A 100 -4.16 -10.38 17.28
CA LYS A 100 -3.03 -10.21 18.20
C LYS A 100 -3.22 -9.09 19.23
N GLY A 101 -4.25 -8.24 19.11
CA GLY A 101 -4.48 -7.16 20.07
C GLY A 101 -5.60 -6.21 19.64
N THR A 102 -5.51 -4.96 20.09
CA THR A 102 -6.51 -3.92 19.81
C THR A 102 -6.12 -3.14 18.55
N PRO A 103 -6.91 -3.18 17.46
CA PRO A 103 -6.66 -2.38 16.28
C PRO A 103 -6.71 -0.88 16.58
N LYS A 104 -5.73 -0.13 16.11
CA LYS A 104 -5.65 1.33 16.15
C LYS A 104 -5.79 1.96 14.77
N TYR A 105 -5.42 1.20 13.74
CA TYR A 105 -5.61 1.53 12.34
C TYR A 105 -5.91 0.22 11.61
N ASP A 106 -6.93 0.18 10.77
CA ASP A 106 -7.39 -1.04 10.11
C ASP A 106 -8.18 -0.65 8.85
N GLU A 107 -7.46 -0.41 7.75
CA GLU A 107 -8.06 0.17 6.54
C GLU A 107 -7.46 -0.43 5.27
N VAL A 108 -8.28 -0.42 4.22
CA VAL A 108 -7.81 -0.68 2.86
C VAL A 108 -6.91 0.46 2.41
N ASN A 109 -5.83 0.13 1.75
CA ASN A 109 -4.84 1.06 1.21
C ASN A 109 -4.46 0.64 -0.23
N MET A 110 -3.63 1.44 -0.87
CA MET A 110 -3.02 1.13 -2.15
C MET A 110 -1.51 1.17 -2.03
N LEU A 111 -0.86 0.11 -2.50
CA LEU A 111 0.58 0.01 -2.62
C LEU A 111 0.94 -0.46 -4.04
N ASP A 112 1.73 0.34 -4.75
CA ASP A 112 2.17 0.02 -6.12
C ASP A 112 1.03 -0.46 -7.03
N MET A 113 -0.09 0.27 -7.03
CA MET A 113 -1.30 -0.04 -7.81
C MET A 113 -2.02 -1.34 -7.39
N HIS A 114 -1.58 -1.98 -6.31
CA HIS A 114 -2.26 -3.13 -5.74
C HIS A 114 -3.11 -2.69 -4.54
N ARG A 115 -4.31 -3.23 -4.46
CA ARG A 115 -5.12 -3.11 -3.25
C ARG A 115 -4.38 -3.78 -2.11
N SER A 116 -4.14 -3.06 -1.04
CA SER A 116 -3.49 -3.56 0.16
C SER A 116 -4.36 -3.33 1.39
N TRP A 117 -4.02 -4.00 2.47
CA TRP A 117 -4.63 -3.79 3.78
C TRP A 117 -3.55 -3.32 4.74
N ARG A 118 -3.73 -2.13 5.29
CA ARG A 118 -2.84 -1.59 6.32
C ARG A 118 -3.49 -1.70 7.69
N ILE A 119 -2.78 -2.33 8.61
CA ILE A 119 -3.28 -2.57 9.96
C ILE A 119 -2.21 -2.21 11.00
N THR A 120 -2.62 -1.54 12.07
CA THR A 120 -1.81 -1.31 13.26
C THR A 120 -2.55 -1.83 14.47
N VAL A 121 -1.90 -2.69 15.24
CA VAL A 121 -2.46 -3.32 16.43
C VAL A 121 -1.58 -3.00 17.64
N GLU A 122 -2.19 -2.66 18.75
CA GLU A 122 -1.54 -2.64 20.06
C GLU A 122 -1.76 -3.98 20.76
N THR A 123 -0.68 -4.68 21.01
CA THR A 123 -0.71 -6.00 21.64
C THR A 123 -0.78 -5.88 23.18
N PRO A 124 -1.27 -6.91 23.91
CA PRO A 124 -1.39 -6.86 25.37
C PRO A 124 -0.08 -6.62 26.11
N ASP A 125 1.06 -7.02 25.51
CA ASP A 125 2.43 -6.79 26.03
C ASP A 125 2.98 -5.41 25.67
N LYS A 126 2.11 -4.45 25.31
CA LYS A 126 2.43 -3.05 24.97
C LYS A 126 3.42 -2.91 23.82
N ARG A 127 3.25 -3.71 22.80
CA ARG A 127 3.96 -3.57 21.54
C ARG A 127 3.03 -3.03 20.45
N ARG A 128 3.62 -2.46 19.42
CA ARG A 128 2.93 -2.03 18.22
C ARG A 128 3.29 -2.98 17.09
N LEU A 129 2.28 -3.62 16.53
CA LEU A 129 2.41 -4.42 15.33
C LEU A 129 1.80 -3.65 14.15
N LEU A 130 2.63 -3.25 13.20
CA LEU A 130 2.20 -2.68 11.92
C LEU A 130 2.23 -3.77 10.87
N GLY A 131 1.21 -3.83 10.02
CA GLY A 131 1.14 -4.74 8.88
C GLY A 131 0.71 -4.02 7.61
N GLU A 132 1.32 -4.37 6.50
CA GLU A 132 0.84 -4.08 5.15
C GLU A 132 0.72 -5.39 4.40
N ILE A 133 -0.45 -5.68 3.84
CA ILE A 133 -0.79 -6.97 3.25
C ILE A 133 -1.35 -6.73 1.87
N LEU A 134 -0.85 -7.43 0.85
CA LEU A 134 -1.38 -7.37 -0.50
C LEU A 134 -1.14 -8.66 -1.27
N THR A 135 -1.89 -8.83 -2.35
CA THR A 135 -1.59 -9.85 -3.36
C THR A 135 -1.11 -9.20 -4.65
N ALA A 136 -0.19 -9.86 -5.35
CA ALA A 136 0.29 -9.41 -6.64
C ALA A 136 0.47 -10.59 -7.60
N ASP A 137 0.56 -10.29 -8.91
CA ASP A 137 0.78 -11.22 -10.02
C ASP A 137 -0.21 -12.43 -10.07
N ASN A 138 -1.35 -12.31 -9.41
CA ASN A 138 -2.40 -13.33 -9.28
C ASN A 138 -1.92 -14.67 -8.66
N LYS A 139 -0.85 -14.63 -7.87
CA LYS A 139 -0.29 -15.85 -7.25
C LYS A 139 0.54 -15.64 -6.01
N ARG A 140 0.81 -14.42 -5.56
CA ARG A 140 1.60 -14.19 -4.34
C ARG A 140 0.87 -13.33 -3.33
N LEU A 141 0.98 -13.72 -2.08
CA LEU A 141 0.58 -12.90 -0.93
C LEU A 141 1.84 -12.34 -0.28
N TYR A 142 1.87 -11.05 -0.06
CA TYR A 142 2.92 -10.32 0.61
C TYR A 142 2.41 -9.79 1.95
N ILE A 143 3.15 -10.05 3.02
CA ILE A 143 2.81 -9.59 4.38
C ILE A 143 4.06 -8.94 4.96
N SER A 144 4.12 -7.62 4.98
CA SER A 144 5.16 -6.91 5.71
C SER A 144 4.69 -6.60 7.13
N GLN A 145 5.54 -6.84 8.12
CA GLN A 145 5.21 -6.60 9.52
C GLN A 145 6.38 -5.96 10.27
N ALA A 146 6.09 -4.93 11.06
CA ALA A 146 7.01 -4.36 12.01
C ALA A 146 6.44 -4.50 13.41
N ASP A 147 7.22 -5.10 14.30
CA ASP A 147 6.89 -5.29 15.71
C ASP A 147 7.83 -4.43 16.57
N THR A 148 7.30 -3.36 17.15
CA THR A 148 8.06 -2.35 17.90
C THR A 148 7.44 -2.07 19.26
N ALA A 149 8.22 -1.56 20.21
CA ALA A 149 7.66 -1.07 21.47
C ALA A 149 6.80 0.19 21.22
N LEU A 150 5.79 0.44 22.07
CA LEU A 150 4.89 1.60 21.91
C LEU A 150 5.58 2.94 22.10
N ASN A 151 6.63 2.99 22.91
CA ASN A 151 7.40 4.20 23.19
C ASN A 151 8.42 4.55 22.11
N VAL A 152 8.53 3.75 21.06
CA VAL A 152 9.39 4.01 19.89
C VAL A 152 8.55 4.57 18.75
N PRO A 153 9.05 5.55 17.99
CA PRO A 153 8.35 6.00 16.78
C PRO A 153 8.08 4.85 15.80
N PRO A 154 6.96 4.87 15.05
CA PRO A 154 6.71 3.90 14.01
C PRO A 154 7.87 3.87 12.98
N PRO A 155 8.31 2.69 12.53
CA PRO A 155 9.44 2.55 11.61
C PRO A 155 9.05 2.92 10.18
N ALA A 156 8.95 4.21 9.88
CA ALA A 156 8.55 4.70 8.56
C ALA A 156 9.44 4.14 7.44
N GLN A 157 10.75 4.00 7.67
CA GLN A 157 11.70 3.45 6.70
C GLN A 157 11.34 2.02 6.24
N PHE A 158 10.74 1.21 7.09
CA PHE A 158 10.25 -0.11 6.72
C PHE A 158 8.83 -0.05 6.14
N SER A 159 7.91 0.58 6.87
CA SER A 159 6.47 0.49 6.60
C SER A 159 6.02 1.15 5.29
N VAL A 160 6.83 2.05 4.70
CA VAL A 160 6.50 2.72 3.43
C VAL A 160 7.43 2.33 2.28
N SER A 161 8.36 1.41 2.50
CA SER A 161 9.40 1.07 1.53
C SER A 161 9.07 -0.15 0.67
N LEU A 162 8.07 -0.94 1.05
CA LEU A 162 7.69 -2.12 0.26
C LEU A 162 7.26 -1.70 -1.15
N GLN A 163 7.88 -2.32 -2.14
CA GLN A 163 7.53 -2.18 -3.55
C GLN A 163 7.55 -3.54 -4.23
N ILE A 164 6.66 -3.73 -5.18
CA ILE A 164 6.55 -4.97 -5.94
C ILE A 164 7.35 -4.86 -7.24
N LEU A 165 8.08 -5.92 -7.55
CA LEU A 165 8.81 -6.08 -8.80
C LEU A 165 8.01 -6.91 -9.79
N ASP A 166 8.23 -6.67 -11.06
CA ASP A 166 7.73 -7.55 -12.10
C ASP A 166 8.68 -8.73 -12.37
N LYS A 167 8.31 -9.58 -13.33
CA LYS A 167 9.13 -10.73 -13.75
C LYS A 167 10.55 -10.38 -14.24
N ASP A 168 10.79 -9.13 -14.64
CA ASP A 168 12.07 -8.64 -15.11
C ASP A 168 12.88 -7.96 -13.99
N GLY A 169 12.34 -7.96 -12.75
CA GLY A 169 12.94 -7.34 -11.57
C GLY A 169 12.85 -5.82 -11.56
N VAL A 170 11.95 -5.25 -12.38
CA VAL A 170 11.70 -3.81 -12.44
C VAL A 170 10.51 -3.48 -11.53
N ARG A 171 10.61 -2.38 -10.79
CA ARG A 171 9.51 -1.91 -9.94
C ARG A 171 8.28 -1.63 -10.79
N ILE A 172 7.13 -2.17 -10.40
CA ILE A 172 5.88 -2.01 -11.15
C ILE A 172 5.53 -0.52 -11.31
N ARG A 173 5.71 0.27 -10.25
CA ARG A 173 5.54 1.73 -10.27
C ARG A 173 6.34 2.41 -11.38
N ASN A 174 7.54 1.91 -11.71
CA ASN A 174 8.41 2.50 -12.71
C ASN A 174 8.00 2.12 -14.15
N LYS A 175 7.23 1.04 -14.34
CA LYS A 175 6.77 0.64 -15.69
C LYS A 175 5.69 1.54 -16.25
N GLU A 176 4.86 2.11 -15.40
CA GLU A 176 3.77 2.98 -15.84
C GLU A 176 4.25 4.37 -16.27
N VAL A 177 5.47 4.75 -15.87
CA VAL A 177 6.13 6.00 -16.24
C VAL A 177 7.00 5.86 -17.50
N LYS A 178 6.89 4.76 -18.28
CA LYS A 178 7.65 4.61 -19.53
C LYS A 178 7.20 5.58 -20.62
N GLY A 179 7.66 6.81 -20.47
CA GLY A 179 7.94 7.78 -21.50
C GLY A 179 9.38 8.27 -21.44
N GLU A 180 10.00 8.45 -20.27
CA GLU A 180 11.35 9.04 -20.18
C GLU A 180 12.05 8.61 -18.87
N ARG A 181 13.22 8.02 -19.01
CA ARG A 181 14.34 7.71 -18.10
C ARG A 181 14.04 7.34 -16.63
N PRO A 182 14.60 6.20 -16.16
CA PRO A 182 14.42 5.69 -14.77
C PRO A 182 15.06 6.54 -13.67
N ASP A 183 15.89 7.50 -13.99
CA ASP A 183 16.80 8.16 -13.04
C ASP A 183 16.39 9.58 -12.68
N GLU A 184 15.36 10.11 -13.29
CA GLU A 184 14.87 11.44 -12.99
C GLU A 184 13.47 11.34 -12.36
N ILE A 185 13.40 11.47 -11.03
CA ILE A 185 12.15 11.83 -10.35
C ILE A 185 11.85 13.26 -10.78
N VAL A 186 11.26 13.41 -11.97
CA VAL A 186 10.69 14.69 -12.35
C VAL A 186 9.51 14.93 -11.41
N PRO A 187 9.55 15.96 -10.58
CA PRO A 187 8.38 16.34 -9.81
C PRO A 187 7.23 16.52 -10.81
N VAL A 188 6.13 15.81 -10.63
CA VAL A 188 4.94 15.98 -11.48
C VAL A 188 4.56 17.46 -11.40
N THR A 189 4.95 18.23 -12.41
CA THR A 189 4.71 19.67 -12.42
C THR A 189 3.21 19.93 -12.45
N ALA A 190 2.79 21.07 -11.93
CA ALA A 190 1.39 21.50 -12.02
C ALA A 190 0.87 21.41 -13.47
N ALA A 191 1.71 21.77 -14.47
CA ALA A 191 1.41 21.67 -15.89
C ALA A 191 1.22 20.21 -16.39
N ALA A 192 2.00 19.25 -15.89
CA ALA A 192 1.83 17.83 -16.24
C ALA A 192 0.53 17.28 -15.65
N ARG A 193 0.18 17.62 -14.40
CA ARG A 193 -1.11 17.27 -13.79
C ARG A 193 -2.29 17.88 -14.54
N GLU A 194 -2.18 19.13 -14.96
CA GLU A 194 -3.22 19.82 -15.71
C GLU A 194 -3.44 19.12 -17.07
N LYS A 195 -2.37 18.73 -17.76
CA LYS A 195 -2.44 17.96 -19.00
C LYS A 195 -3.10 16.60 -18.80
N ASP A 196 -2.66 15.81 -17.81
CA ASP A 196 -3.24 14.51 -17.48
C ASP A 196 -4.74 14.65 -17.14
N THR A 197 -5.08 15.65 -16.35
CA THR A 197 -6.47 15.96 -16.01
C THR A 197 -7.28 16.31 -17.26
N ALA A 198 -6.75 17.15 -18.15
CA ALA A 198 -7.43 17.54 -19.39
C ALA A 198 -7.69 16.35 -20.34
N GLU A 199 -6.77 15.39 -20.39
CA GLU A 199 -6.90 14.17 -21.20
C GLU A 199 -7.84 13.13 -20.60
N MET A 200 -7.86 13.02 -19.27
CA MET A 200 -8.59 11.96 -18.56
C MET A 200 -10.04 12.35 -18.22
N LEU A 201 -10.29 13.60 -17.85
CA LEU A 201 -11.65 14.03 -17.50
C LEU A 201 -12.69 13.70 -18.58
N PRO A 202 -12.45 13.92 -19.88
CA PRO A 202 -13.40 13.52 -20.93
C PRO A 202 -13.68 12.02 -20.97
N ARG A 203 -12.71 11.20 -20.56
CA ARG A 203 -12.89 9.72 -20.53
C ARG A 203 -13.75 9.27 -19.37
N VAL A 204 -13.85 10.06 -18.30
CA VAL A 204 -14.59 9.73 -17.08
C VAL A 204 -16.00 10.34 -17.11
N VAL A 205 -16.18 11.50 -17.75
CA VAL A 205 -17.48 12.17 -17.83
C VAL A 205 -18.55 11.25 -18.40
N GLY A 206 -19.74 11.25 -17.77
CA GLY A 206 -20.91 10.49 -18.18
C GLY A 206 -21.44 9.54 -17.12
N ASN A 207 -22.32 8.67 -17.54
CA ASN A 207 -22.93 7.66 -16.70
C ASN A 207 -22.30 6.30 -16.97
N TRP A 208 -22.10 5.54 -15.91
CA TRP A 208 -21.50 4.22 -15.93
C TRP A 208 -22.39 3.23 -15.18
N LYS A 209 -22.73 2.13 -15.80
CA LYS A 209 -23.64 1.11 -15.24
C LYS A 209 -22.88 -0.14 -14.83
N SER A 210 -23.40 -0.87 -13.85
CA SER A 210 -22.94 -2.25 -13.59
C SER A 210 -23.26 -3.16 -14.78
N PRO A 211 -22.57 -4.30 -14.95
CA PRO A 211 -22.80 -5.23 -16.07
C PRO A 211 -24.26 -5.67 -16.21
N THR A 212 -24.96 -5.80 -15.08
CA THR A 212 -26.40 -6.20 -15.04
C THR A 212 -27.34 -5.02 -14.84
N GLY A 213 -26.81 -3.79 -14.72
CA GLY A 213 -27.60 -2.59 -14.44
C GLY A 213 -28.10 -1.89 -15.69
N SER A 214 -28.96 -0.88 -15.50
CA SER A 214 -29.42 0.02 -16.54
C SER A 214 -28.73 1.37 -16.46
N CYS A 215 -28.75 2.14 -17.55
CA CYS A 215 -28.17 3.48 -17.58
C CYS A 215 -29.03 4.51 -16.82
N ASP A 216 -30.33 4.25 -16.67
CA ASP A 216 -31.21 5.10 -15.85
C ASP A 216 -30.85 5.04 -14.36
N ALA A 217 -30.39 3.85 -13.92
CA ALA A 217 -29.87 3.61 -12.56
C ALA A 217 -28.35 3.43 -12.59
N ALA A 218 -27.65 4.41 -13.17
CA ALA A 218 -26.19 4.36 -13.31
C ALA A 218 -25.49 4.19 -11.96
N TYR A 219 -24.51 3.28 -11.91
CA TYR A 219 -23.70 3.03 -10.73
C TYR A 219 -22.78 4.20 -10.41
N LEU A 220 -22.11 4.76 -11.42
CA LEU A 220 -21.28 5.95 -11.28
C LEU A 220 -21.78 7.03 -12.24
N LYS A 221 -21.96 8.24 -11.72
CA LYS A 221 -22.24 9.45 -12.49
C LYS A 221 -21.12 10.44 -12.31
N ALA A 222 -20.55 10.90 -13.41
CA ALA A 222 -19.51 11.93 -13.44
C ALA A 222 -20.03 13.13 -14.21
N GLY A 223 -20.28 14.22 -13.50
CA GLY A 223 -21.03 15.38 -13.98
C GLY A 223 -20.17 16.61 -14.24
N ALA A 224 -20.69 17.78 -13.83
CA ALA A 224 -20.11 19.08 -14.12
C ALA A 224 -18.72 19.28 -13.48
N ARG A 225 -17.87 20.06 -14.18
CA ARG A 225 -16.56 20.52 -13.65
C ARG A 225 -16.74 21.39 -12.41
N THR A 226 -15.85 21.22 -11.47
CA THR A 226 -15.78 21.98 -10.22
C THR A 226 -14.32 22.03 -9.75
N LYS A 227 -14.09 22.51 -8.54
CA LYS A 227 -12.77 22.50 -7.91
C LYS A 227 -12.82 21.83 -6.55
N THR A 228 -11.71 21.19 -6.17
CA THR A 228 -11.50 20.70 -4.81
C THR A 228 -11.31 21.86 -3.83
N ILE A 229 -11.32 21.57 -2.54
CA ILE A 229 -10.98 22.54 -1.47
C ILE A 229 -9.55 23.08 -1.61
N ARG A 230 -8.68 22.40 -2.36
CA ARG A 230 -7.31 22.82 -2.67
C ARG A 230 -7.21 23.61 -3.99
N GLY A 231 -8.32 23.82 -4.67
CA GLY A 231 -8.37 24.54 -5.95
C GLY A 231 -8.04 23.71 -7.19
N GLU A 232 -7.84 22.38 -7.04
CA GLU A 232 -7.57 21.47 -8.15
C GLU A 232 -8.84 21.24 -8.99
N GLU A 233 -8.68 21.02 -10.29
CA GLU A 233 -9.79 20.67 -11.18
C GLU A 233 -10.40 19.33 -10.81
N ALA A 234 -11.72 19.26 -10.76
CA ALA A 234 -12.49 18.10 -10.38
C ALA A 234 -13.82 18.02 -11.15
N LEU A 235 -14.51 16.88 -11.03
CA LEU A 235 -15.92 16.73 -11.44
C LEU A 235 -16.76 16.43 -10.21
N ASN A 236 -18.00 16.90 -10.21
CA ASN A 236 -18.98 16.36 -9.27
C ASN A 236 -19.28 14.91 -9.65
N GLY A 237 -19.24 14.01 -8.69
CA GLY A 237 -19.49 12.59 -8.90
C GLY A 237 -20.43 11.99 -7.87
N SER A 238 -21.10 10.92 -8.26
CA SER A 238 -21.85 10.08 -7.32
C SER A 238 -21.74 8.62 -7.70
N VAL A 239 -21.65 7.75 -6.68
CA VAL A 239 -21.68 6.30 -6.81
C VAL A 239 -22.92 5.77 -6.10
N THR A 240 -23.71 4.96 -6.78
CA THR A 240 -24.95 4.39 -6.23
C THR A 240 -24.89 2.87 -6.26
N ASN A 241 -25.05 2.23 -5.12
CA ASN A 241 -25.11 0.80 -4.99
C ASN A 241 -26.23 0.41 -4.01
N MET A 242 -27.08 -0.54 -4.39
CA MET A 242 -28.19 -1.05 -3.57
C MET A 242 -29.05 0.05 -2.91
N GLY A 243 -29.35 1.12 -3.66
CA GLY A 243 -30.18 2.23 -3.18
C GLY A 243 -29.43 3.26 -2.33
N THR A 244 -28.17 3.04 -1.98
CA THR A 244 -27.34 4.02 -1.29
C THR A 244 -26.52 4.82 -2.28
N THR A 245 -26.60 6.16 -2.19
CA THR A 245 -25.82 7.07 -3.03
C THR A 245 -24.78 7.81 -2.19
N ILE A 246 -23.53 7.74 -2.64
CA ILE A 246 -22.39 8.48 -2.08
C ILE A 246 -21.99 9.56 -3.08
N ASN A 247 -22.01 10.82 -2.65
CA ASN A 247 -21.57 11.94 -3.45
C ASN A 247 -20.13 12.31 -3.10
N GLY A 248 -19.35 12.73 -4.10
CA GLY A 248 -17.98 13.15 -3.91
C GLY A 248 -17.44 13.95 -5.08
N LEU A 249 -16.17 14.30 -5.02
CA LEU A 249 -15.44 14.94 -6.10
C LEU A 249 -14.58 13.89 -6.80
N ILE A 250 -14.65 13.87 -8.12
CA ILE A 250 -13.79 13.03 -8.95
C ILE A 250 -12.55 13.83 -9.29
N ILE A 251 -11.39 13.37 -8.86
CA ILE A 251 -10.08 13.96 -9.18
C ILE A 251 -9.22 12.95 -9.95
N ILE A 252 -8.30 13.45 -10.77
CA ILE A 252 -7.38 12.64 -11.54
C ILE A 252 -5.99 12.74 -10.91
N ASN A 253 -5.43 11.61 -10.54
CA ASN A 253 -4.11 11.51 -9.90
C ASN A 253 -3.03 10.91 -10.83
N GLY A 254 -3.20 11.09 -12.14
CA GLY A 254 -2.28 10.57 -13.13
C GLY A 254 -3.02 10.05 -14.37
N PRO A 255 -2.30 9.54 -15.37
CA PRO A 255 -2.86 9.25 -16.69
C PRO A 255 -3.83 8.04 -16.72
N ARG A 256 -3.92 7.25 -15.65
CA ARG A 256 -4.70 6.00 -15.64
C ARG A 256 -5.60 5.78 -14.45
N VAL A 257 -5.41 6.51 -13.36
CA VAL A 257 -6.15 6.28 -12.11
C VAL A 257 -6.80 7.57 -11.64
N GLY A 258 -8.09 7.50 -11.38
CA GLY A 258 -8.85 8.57 -10.76
C GLY A 258 -9.29 8.19 -9.35
N GLN A 259 -9.73 9.18 -8.60
CA GLN A 259 -10.23 9.01 -7.24
C GLN A 259 -11.56 9.73 -7.09
N ILE A 260 -12.46 9.16 -6.28
CA ILE A 260 -13.61 9.88 -5.74
C ILE A 260 -13.30 10.18 -4.28
N VAL A 261 -13.26 11.46 -3.96
CA VAL A 261 -12.97 11.96 -2.63
C VAL A 261 -14.19 12.62 -1.99
N ASP A 262 -14.26 12.54 -0.68
CA ASP A 262 -15.24 13.31 0.09
C ASP A 262 -14.95 14.81 -0.05
N ALA A 263 -15.96 15.58 -0.48
CA ALA A 263 -15.82 16.99 -0.78
C ALA A 263 -15.45 17.86 0.44
N LYS A 264 -15.70 17.39 1.66
CA LYS A 264 -15.45 18.13 2.91
C LYS A 264 -14.13 17.75 3.56
N THR A 265 -13.76 16.44 3.49
CA THR A 265 -12.63 15.91 4.23
C THR A 265 -11.44 15.60 3.33
N ASP A 266 -11.61 15.64 2.00
CA ASP A 266 -10.61 15.26 0.98
C ASP A 266 -10.11 13.81 1.13
N LYS A 267 -10.87 12.97 1.83
CA LYS A 267 -10.55 11.55 1.98
C LYS A 267 -11.02 10.76 0.78
N VAL A 268 -10.17 9.85 0.32
CA VAL A 268 -10.51 8.95 -0.80
C VAL A 268 -11.57 7.95 -0.35
N ILE A 269 -12.66 7.88 -1.13
CA ILE A 269 -13.75 6.92 -0.93
C ILE A 269 -13.64 5.78 -1.94
N PHE A 270 -13.38 6.10 -3.21
CA PHE A 270 -13.22 5.15 -4.29
C PHE A 270 -11.98 5.50 -5.12
N ILE A 271 -11.43 4.48 -5.74
CA ILE A 271 -10.52 4.62 -6.88
C ILE A 271 -11.19 4.06 -8.14
N PHE A 272 -10.80 4.55 -9.30
CA PHE A 272 -11.29 4.05 -10.57
C PHE A 272 -10.21 4.11 -11.65
N ASP A 273 -10.27 3.16 -12.58
CA ASP A 273 -9.36 3.05 -13.71
C ASP A 273 -10.17 2.92 -15.01
N PRO A 274 -10.28 4.00 -15.82
CA PRO A 274 -11.01 3.97 -17.08
C PRO A 274 -10.20 3.24 -18.16
N LYS A 275 -10.80 2.19 -18.73
CA LYS A 275 -10.24 1.33 -19.78
C LYS A 275 -11.12 1.39 -21.04
N GLY A 276 -11.14 2.54 -21.71
CA GLY A 276 -11.99 2.77 -22.87
C GLY A 276 -13.47 2.84 -22.49
N GLU A 277 -14.28 1.89 -22.95
CA GLU A 277 -15.71 1.79 -22.65
C GLU A 277 -16.01 1.08 -21.30
N LYS A 278 -14.96 0.68 -20.58
CA LYS A 278 -15.06 0.05 -19.26
C LYS A 278 -14.35 0.89 -18.21
N MET A 279 -14.74 0.72 -16.95
CA MET A 279 -14.11 1.38 -15.82
C MET A 279 -14.11 0.44 -14.62
N ASP A 280 -12.94 0.13 -14.10
CA ASP A 280 -12.83 -0.58 -12.84
C ASP A 280 -12.99 0.41 -11.67
N VAL A 281 -13.79 0.06 -10.69
CA VAL A 281 -14.07 0.88 -9.50
C VAL A 281 -13.91 0.03 -8.25
N SER A 282 -13.13 0.53 -7.29
CA SER A 282 -12.89 -0.11 -6.01
C SER A 282 -13.18 0.85 -4.85
N ALA A 283 -13.88 0.37 -3.84
CA ALA A 283 -14.13 1.11 -2.62
C ALA A 283 -12.91 1.06 -1.69
N LEU A 284 -12.46 2.21 -1.20
CA LEU A 284 -11.29 2.30 -0.32
C LEU A 284 -11.61 2.76 1.10
N GLY A 285 -12.66 3.57 1.27
CA GLY A 285 -12.92 4.20 2.56
C GLY A 285 -14.40 4.41 2.86
N PRO A 286 -14.69 4.82 4.14
CA PRO A 286 -16.05 5.19 4.52
C PRO A 286 -16.61 6.31 3.64
N PRO A 287 -17.91 6.27 3.29
CA PRO A 287 -18.92 5.32 3.74
C PRO A 287 -19.04 4.05 2.88
N ALA A 288 -18.14 3.82 1.91
CA ALA A 288 -18.24 2.72 0.94
C ALA A 288 -17.54 1.41 1.39
N ILE A 289 -17.11 1.32 2.63
CA ILE A 289 -16.47 0.11 3.16
C ILE A 289 -17.38 -1.10 2.94
N GLY A 290 -16.82 -2.17 2.36
CA GLY A 290 -17.53 -3.41 2.09
C GLY A 290 -18.30 -3.42 0.76
N TRP A 291 -18.24 -2.34 -0.02
CA TRP A 291 -18.75 -2.39 -1.39
C TRP A 291 -17.80 -3.20 -2.28
N PRO A 292 -18.33 -4.08 -3.14
CA PRO A 292 -17.49 -4.91 -4.00
C PRO A 292 -16.77 -4.10 -5.07
N ASP A 293 -15.59 -4.57 -5.46
CA ASP A 293 -14.95 -4.10 -6.68
C ASP A 293 -15.82 -4.46 -7.89
N ILE A 294 -15.93 -3.55 -8.83
CA ILE A 294 -16.82 -3.73 -9.99
C ILE A 294 -16.22 -3.13 -11.24
N THR A 295 -16.37 -3.83 -12.36
CA THR A 295 -16.09 -3.26 -13.68
C THR A 295 -17.40 -2.73 -14.27
N LEU A 296 -17.43 -1.44 -14.58
CA LEU A 296 -18.59 -0.76 -15.14
C LEU A 296 -18.50 -0.67 -16.66
N ASP A 297 -19.65 -0.62 -17.31
CA ASP A 297 -19.80 -0.33 -18.72
C ASP A 297 -20.28 1.12 -18.91
N ARG A 298 -19.75 1.81 -19.92
CA ARG A 298 -20.15 3.17 -20.25
C ARG A 298 -21.57 3.20 -20.82
N CYS A 299 -22.39 4.08 -20.32
CA CYS A 299 -23.68 4.37 -20.92
C CYS A 299 -23.48 5.18 -22.19
N ARG A 300 -23.97 4.68 -23.31
CA ARG A 300 -24.05 5.46 -24.57
C ARG A 300 -25.26 6.38 -24.50
N ALA A 301 -25.05 7.62 -24.92
CA ALA A 301 -26.13 8.61 -25.05
C ALA A 301 -27.10 8.20 -26.16
#